data_27d3e26086d8198f5185dfa3a2dcd2b8
#
_entry.id   27d3e26086d8198f5185dfa3a2dcd2b8
#
_cell.length_a   1.000
_cell.length_b   1.000
_cell.length_c   1.000
_cell.angle_alpha   90.00
_cell.angle_beta   90.00
_cell.angle_gamma   90.00
#
_symmetry.space_group_name_H-M   'P 1'
#
loop_
_entity.id
_entity.type
_entity.pdbx_description
1 polymer ?
#
loop_
_entity_poly.entity_id
_entity_poly.type
_entity_poly.pdbx_seq_one_letter_code
_entity_poly.pdbx_strand_id
1 'polypeptide(L)'
;MRVAEFLGAARDGDGWVFDLPERLHGAYGGAFGGVVAACALVAARSLVDERDPVALDCRFLRGIPAGTVRATPTLLHEGRSLQAAAVELSSDGRRRAHACISFVDRSVLDAFELQVPPAPPFESYDDARPWPAVAPIASTLDVRSVGSFDGGDATALRVPWDGSSAEAACLAGDMSVGAPVARGVSGTGITHPNPDLSLRFCGEVATPVVVGHARMERAGIGVGAVRISVWSGETLVAIGSSVSLLLPSRG
;
A
#
# COMPACT_ATOMS: atom_id res chain seq x y z
N MET A 1 -12.57 -8.85 -12.42
CA MET A 1 -11.31 -9.52 -11.99
C MET A 1 -11.22 -9.43 -10.48
N ARG A 2 -10.68 -10.44 -9.77
CA ARG A 2 -10.44 -10.37 -8.32
C ARG A 2 -9.00 -9.89 -8.03
N VAL A 3 -8.75 -9.34 -6.84
CA VAL A 3 -7.40 -8.89 -6.43
C VAL A 3 -6.35 -10.02 -6.52
N ALA A 4 -6.73 -11.23 -6.11
CA ALA A 4 -5.85 -12.40 -6.21
C ALA A 4 -5.43 -12.73 -7.65
N GLU A 5 -6.34 -12.57 -8.62
CA GLU A 5 -6.04 -12.75 -10.05
C GLU A 5 -5.08 -11.66 -10.56
N PHE A 6 -5.26 -10.40 -10.15
CA PHE A 6 -4.37 -9.31 -10.50
C PHE A 6 -2.94 -9.54 -10.01
N LEU A 7 -2.80 -10.11 -8.81
CA LEU A 7 -1.53 -10.44 -8.18
C LEU A 7 -0.94 -11.79 -8.63
N GLY A 8 -1.60 -12.51 -9.54
CA GLY A 8 -1.17 -13.85 -9.97
C GLY A 8 -1.09 -14.85 -8.82
N ALA A 9 -2.05 -14.78 -7.86
CA ALA A 9 -2.04 -15.57 -6.65
C ALA A 9 -2.51 -17.01 -6.89
N ALA A 10 -1.77 -17.97 -6.35
CA ALA A 10 -2.13 -19.38 -6.30
C ALA A 10 -1.79 -19.98 -4.92
N ARG A 11 -2.56 -20.98 -4.50
CA ARG A 11 -2.24 -21.74 -3.28
C ARG A 11 -1.04 -22.63 -3.51
N ASP A 12 -0.20 -22.76 -2.49
CA ASP A 12 0.96 -23.67 -2.48
C ASP A 12 1.17 -24.23 -1.07
N GLY A 13 0.60 -25.39 -0.81
CA GLY A 13 0.53 -25.98 0.52
C GLY A 13 -0.24 -25.07 1.48
N ASP A 14 0.37 -24.79 2.64
CA ASP A 14 -0.19 -23.88 3.65
C ASP A 14 0.03 -22.39 3.35
N GLY A 15 0.73 -22.11 2.25
CA GLY A 15 1.05 -20.74 1.85
C GLY A 15 0.41 -20.32 0.52
N TRP A 16 0.97 -19.25 -0.01
CA TRP A 16 0.61 -18.66 -1.29
C TRP A 16 1.84 -18.43 -2.14
N VAL A 17 1.67 -18.53 -3.44
CA VAL A 17 2.62 -17.99 -4.43
C VAL A 17 1.94 -16.91 -5.23
N PHE A 18 2.73 -15.88 -5.58
CA PHE A 18 2.32 -14.76 -6.41
C PHE A 18 3.28 -14.66 -7.58
N ASP A 19 2.75 -14.39 -8.78
CA ASP A 19 3.58 -14.07 -9.93
C ASP A 19 3.59 -12.54 -10.09
N LEU A 20 4.74 -11.91 -9.80
CA LEU A 20 4.93 -10.47 -9.83
C LEU A 20 5.76 -10.05 -11.05
N PRO A 21 5.13 -9.89 -12.24
CA PRO A 21 5.82 -9.44 -13.45
C PRO A 21 6.25 -7.97 -13.33
N GLU A 22 7.16 -7.54 -14.23
CA GLU A 22 7.73 -6.19 -14.24
C GLU A 22 6.68 -5.07 -14.24
N ARG A 23 5.49 -5.29 -14.82
CA ARG A 23 4.40 -4.30 -14.78
C ARG A 23 3.93 -3.95 -13.36
N LEU A 24 4.25 -4.76 -12.36
CA LEU A 24 3.95 -4.54 -10.93
C LEU A 24 5.15 -3.96 -10.16
N HIS A 25 6.19 -3.51 -10.86
CA HIS A 25 7.38 -2.96 -10.23
C HIS A 25 7.29 -1.47 -9.96
N GLY A 26 7.94 -1.04 -8.89
CA GLY A 26 8.16 0.34 -8.52
C GLY A 26 9.35 0.99 -9.25
N ALA A 27 9.68 2.22 -8.87
CA ALA A 27 10.72 3.02 -9.50
C ALA A 27 12.16 2.52 -9.23
N TYR A 28 12.36 1.66 -8.25
CA TYR A 28 13.70 1.23 -7.80
C TYR A 28 14.05 -0.22 -8.22
N GLY A 29 13.41 -0.75 -9.27
CA GLY A 29 13.80 -2.03 -9.88
C GLY A 29 13.37 -3.28 -9.10
N GLY A 30 12.25 -3.22 -8.40
CA GLY A 30 11.64 -4.36 -7.71
C GLY A 30 10.13 -4.20 -7.60
N ALA A 31 9.44 -5.24 -7.14
CA ALA A 31 8.01 -5.19 -6.93
C ALA A 31 7.63 -3.98 -6.07
N PHE A 32 6.58 -3.27 -6.47
CA PHE A 32 6.08 -2.09 -5.79
C PHE A 32 5.63 -2.42 -4.36
N GLY A 33 5.97 -1.58 -3.37
CA GLY A 33 5.71 -1.87 -1.96
C GLY A 33 4.23 -2.09 -1.64
N GLY A 34 3.34 -1.31 -2.24
CA GLY A 34 1.89 -1.51 -2.11
C GLY A 34 1.42 -2.86 -2.65
N VAL A 35 2.03 -3.40 -3.73
CA VAL A 35 1.79 -4.75 -4.23
C VAL A 35 2.26 -5.80 -3.23
N VAL A 36 3.46 -5.61 -2.65
CA VAL A 36 4.00 -6.51 -1.62
C VAL A 36 3.10 -6.56 -0.39
N ALA A 37 2.61 -5.41 0.07
CA ALA A 37 1.67 -5.30 1.18
C ALA A 37 0.32 -5.96 0.86
N ALA A 38 -0.19 -5.79 -0.37
CA ALA A 38 -1.41 -6.45 -0.84
C ALA A 38 -1.26 -7.99 -0.90
N CYS A 39 -0.12 -8.51 -1.36
CA CYS A 39 0.17 -9.95 -1.32
C CYS A 39 0.15 -10.50 0.12
N ALA A 40 0.74 -9.76 1.07
CA ALA A 40 0.72 -10.15 2.47
C ALA A 40 -0.72 -10.21 3.02
N LEU A 41 -1.55 -9.21 2.68
CA LEU A 41 -2.94 -9.15 3.13
C LEU A 41 -3.78 -10.30 2.55
N VAL A 42 -3.65 -10.58 1.24
CA VAL A 42 -4.30 -11.74 0.60
C VAL A 42 -3.89 -13.06 1.28
N ALA A 43 -2.60 -13.23 1.57
CA ALA A 43 -2.12 -14.44 2.23
C ALA A 43 -2.64 -14.55 3.66
N ALA A 44 -2.64 -13.47 4.44
CA ALA A 44 -3.11 -13.46 5.83
C ALA A 44 -4.61 -13.78 5.95
N ARG A 45 -5.44 -13.28 5.01
CA ARG A 45 -6.90 -13.57 4.98
C ARG A 45 -7.21 -15.07 4.94
N SER A 46 -6.27 -15.91 4.52
CA SER A 46 -6.49 -17.35 4.49
C SER A 46 -6.46 -18.03 5.87
N LEU A 47 -6.03 -17.32 6.89
CA LEU A 47 -5.97 -17.80 8.27
C LEU A 47 -7.11 -17.27 9.15
N VAL A 48 -7.92 -16.35 8.61
CA VAL A 48 -8.96 -15.65 9.37
C VAL A 48 -10.28 -15.78 8.63
N ASP A 49 -11.34 -16.11 9.36
CA ASP A 49 -12.68 -16.23 8.80
C ASP A 49 -13.33 -14.85 8.77
N GLU A 50 -13.90 -14.45 7.62
CA GLU A 50 -14.77 -13.29 7.39
C GLU A 50 -14.50 -12.05 8.27
N ARG A 51 -13.22 -11.78 8.57
CA ARG A 51 -12.79 -10.65 9.41
C ARG A 51 -12.20 -9.55 8.55
N ASP A 52 -12.40 -8.32 9.00
CA ASP A 52 -11.88 -7.14 8.33
C ASP A 52 -10.49 -6.76 8.84
N PRO A 53 -9.54 -6.44 7.96
CA PRO A 53 -8.26 -5.91 8.40
C PRO A 53 -8.44 -4.52 8.99
N VAL A 54 -7.79 -4.27 10.14
CA VAL A 54 -7.77 -2.96 10.81
C VAL A 54 -6.38 -2.37 10.91
N ALA A 55 -5.34 -3.19 10.80
CA ALA A 55 -3.96 -2.72 10.81
C ALA A 55 -3.08 -3.58 9.91
N LEU A 56 -2.14 -2.94 9.23
CA LEU A 56 -1.05 -3.58 8.50
C LEU A 56 0.23 -2.81 8.78
N ASP A 57 1.29 -3.54 9.15
CA ASP A 57 2.65 -3.04 9.28
C ASP A 57 3.56 -3.91 8.43
N CYS A 58 4.04 -3.39 7.30
CA CYS A 58 4.89 -4.11 6.35
C CYS A 58 6.29 -3.52 6.31
N ARG A 59 7.32 -4.38 6.37
CA ARG A 59 8.72 -4.02 6.22
C ARG A 59 9.27 -4.61 4.92
N PHE A 60 9.82 -3.76 4.07
CA PHE A 60 10.45 -4.14 2.81
C PHE A 60 11.96 -4.33 3.06
N LEU A 61 12.39 -5.57 3.24
CA LEU A 61 13.75 -5.90 3.64
C LEU A 61 14.71 -5.89 2.45
N ARG A 62 14.22 -6.25 1.27
CA ARG A 62 14.98 -6.34 0.01
C ARG A 62 14.04 -6.19 -1.18
N GLY A 63 14.51 -5.60 -2.27
CA GLY A 63 13.78 -5.57 -3.54
C GLY A 63 13.39 -6.98 -3.99
N ILE A 64 12.18 -7.14 -4.49
CA ILE A 64 11.64 -8.39 -5.02
C ILE A 64 11.76 -8.33 -6.55
N PRO A 65 12.60 -9.17 -7.19
CA PRO A 65 12.70 -9.20 -8.64
C PRO A 65 11.41 -9.72 -9.28
N ALA A 66 11.29 -9.58 -10.59
CA ALA A 66 10.19 -10.19 -11.34
C ALA A 66 10.22 -11.71 -11.20
N GLY A 67 9.04 -12.31 -11.08
CA GLY A 67 8.86 -13.75 -10.95
C GLY A 67 8.07 -14.15 -9.70
N THR A 68 8.31 -15.36 -9.25
CA THR A 68 7.53 -16.01 -8.19
C THR A 68 7.98 -15.55 -6.80
N VAL A 69 7.00 -15.15 -5.98
CA VAL A 69 7.15 -14.81 -4.56
C VAL A 69 6.28 -15.75 -3.74
N ARG A 70 6.86 -16.39 -2.75
CA ARG A 70 6.14 -17.20 -1.77
C ARG A 70 5.76 -16.33 -0.58
N ALA A 71 4.51 -16.40 -0.13
CA ALA A 71 4.05 -15.82 1.12
C ALA A 71 3.61 -16.94 2.08
N THR A 72 4.19 -16.93 3.26
CA THR A 72 3.92 -17.91 4.32
C THR A 72 3.24 -17.17 5.47
N PRO A 73 1.91 -17.29 5.61
CA PRO A 73 1.18 -16.70 6.73
C PRO A 73 1.26 -17.57 7.98
N THR A 74 1.29 -16.94 9.13
CA THR A 74 1.29 -17.58 10.46
C THR A 74 0.34 -16.85 11.39
N LEU A 75 -0.58 -17.56 12.02
CA LEU A 75 -1.48 -16.98 13.02
C LEU A 75 -0.68 -16.68 14.29
N LEU A 76 -0.71 -15.42 14.75
CA LEU A 76 -0.02 -14.97 15.96
C LEU A 76 -0.95 -14.95 17.16
N HIS A 77 -2.22 -14.61 16.94
CA HIS A 77 -3.24 -14.52 17.97
C HIS A 77 -4.61 -14.85 17.39
N GLU A 78 -5.36 -15.64 18.14
CA GLU A 78 -6.75 -15.96 17.84
C GLU A 78 -7.62 -15.58 19.04
N GLY A 79 -8.46 -14.58 18.85
CA GLY A 79 -9.38 -14.06 19.87
C GLY A 79 -10.77 -13.83 19.28
N ARG A 80 -11.75 -13.62 20.17
CA ARG A 80 -13.15 -13.43 19.75
C ARG A 80 -13.33 -12.17 18.88
N SER A 81 -12.78 -11.03 19.28
CA SER A 81 -12.92 -9.75 18.57
C SER A 81 -11.72 -9.39 17.70
N LEU A 82 -10.55 -9.93 17.99
CA LEU A 82 -9.29 -9.63 17.33
C LEU A 82 -8.55 -10.91 16.96
N GLN A 83 -8.03 -10.97 15.74
CA GLN A 83 -7.03 -11.94 15.29
C GLN A 83 -5.82 -11.20 14.74
N ALA A 84 -4.64 -11.79 14.85
CA ALA A 84 -3.41 -11.24 14.28
C ALA A 84 -2.62 -12.31 13.54
N ALA A 85 -2.09 -11.96 12.38
CA ALA A 85 -1.26 -12.83 11.57
C ALA A 85 0.04 -12.13 11.19
N ALA A 86 1.13 -12.91 11.10
CA ALA A 86 2.35 -12.50 10.42
C ALA A 86 2.41 -13.15 9.04
N VAL A 87 3.04 -12.46 8.09
CA VAL A 87 3.32 -12.99 6.76
C VAL A 87 4.77 -12.74 6.40
N GLU A 88 5.50 -13.80 6.09
CA GLU A 88 6.82 -13.70 5.49
C GLU A 88 6.71 -13.83 3.98
N LEU A 89 7.28 -12.89 3.23
CA LEU A 89 7.43 -12.99 1.78
C LEU A 89 8.88 -13.29 1.43
N SER A 90 9.08 -14.29 0.57
CA SER A 90 10.41 -14.76 0.15
C SER A 90 10.48 -15.05 -1.35
N SER A 91 11.64 -14.86 -1.94
CA SER A 91 11.98 -15.30 -3.28
C SER A 91 13.47 -15.70 -3.32
N ASP A 92 13.81 -16.67 -4.17
CA ASP A 92 15.20 -17.18 -4.31
C ASP A 92 15.82 -17.60 -2.97
N GLY A 93 15.02 -18.22 -2.09
CA GLY A 93 15.45 -18.67 -0.76
C GLY A 93 15.77 -17.52 0.23
N ARG A 94 15.41 -16.29 -0.09
CA ARG A 94 15.68 -15.11 0.75
C ARG A 94 14.40 -14.46 1.21
N ARG A 95 14.36 -14.05 2.48
CA ARG A 95 13.30 -13.18 3.00
C ARG A 95 13.38 -11.81 2.34
N ARG A 96 12.25 -11.35 1.79
CA ARG A 96 12.13 -10.08 1.06
C ARG A 96 11.32 -9.06 1.82
N ALA A 97 10.23 -9.49 2.45
CA ALA A 97 9.39 -8.64 3.26
C ALA A 97 8.81 -9.41 4.44
N HIS A 98 8.35 -8.68 5.44
CA HIS A 98 7.62 -9.19 6.58
C HIS A 98 6.47 -8.24 6.91
N ALA A 99 5.28 -8.79 7.12
CA ALA A 99 4.10 -8.01 7.50
C ALA A 99 3.45 -8.59 8.75
N CYS A 100 2.90 -7.71 9.60
CA CYS A 100 1.96 -8.04 10.66
C CYS A 100 0.62 -7.40 10.34
N ILE A 101 -0.45 -8.19 10.39
CA ILE A 101 -1.80 -7.75 10.07
C ILE A 101 -2.73 -8.11 11.22
N SER A 102 -3.57 -7.16 11.63
CA SER A 102 -4.63 -7.38 12.61
C SER A 102 -5.99 -7.33 11.92
N PHE A 103 -6.88 -8.23 12.34
CA PHE A 103 -8.23 -8.39 11.82
C PHE A 103 -9.23 -8.31 12.96
N VAL A 104 -10.42 -7.76 12.69
CA VAL A 104 -11.51 -7.68 13.67
C VAL A 104 -12.79 -8.29 13.12
N ASP A 105 -13.59 -8.83 14.02
CA ASP A 105 -14.96 -9.18 13.75
C ASP A 105 -15.82 -7.93 14.02
N ARG A 106 -16.31 -7.28 12.98
CA ARG A 106 -17.12 -6.07 13.11
C ARG A 106 -18.47 -6.33 13.77
N SER A 107 -18.96 -7.55 13.73
CA SER A 107 -20.26 -7.91 14.33
C SER A 107 -20.28 -7.77 15.85
N VAL A 108 -19.11 -7.75 16.49
CA VAL A 108 -18.96 -7.61 17.95
C VAL A 108 -18.50 -6.21 18.38
N LEU A 109 -18.40 -5.26 17.44
CA LEU A 109 -17.97 -3.90 17.70
C LEU A 109 -19.17 -2.94 17.60
N ASP A 110 -19.14 -1.86 18.42
CA ASP A 110 -20.12 -0.79 18.30
C ASP A 110 -19.89 0.04 17.02
N ALA A 111 -20.97 0.38 16.35
CA ALA A 111 -20.93 1.27 15.19
C ALA A 111 -20.85 2.73 15.69
N PHE A 112 -19.67 3.33 15.55
CA PHE A 112 -19.48 4.76 15.79
C PHE A 112 -18.70 5.33 14.61
N GLU A 113 -19.20 6.45 14.06
CA GLU A 113 -18.56 7.11 12.93
C GLU A 113 -18.16 8.54 13.29
N LEU A 114 -16.89 8.85 13.09
CA LEU A 114 -16.33 10.20 13.18
C LEU A 114 -15.19 10.33 12.16
N GLN A 115 -15.35 11.27 11.24
CA GLN A 115 -14.30 11.64 10.30
C GLN A 115 -13.90 13.10 10.54
N VAL A 116 -12.64 13.33 10.90
CA VAL A 116 -12.14 14.67 11.23
C VAL A 116 -11.54 15.41 10.04
N PRO A 117 -10.58 14.82 9.26
CA PRO A 117 -10.03 15.54 8.13
C PRO A 117 -11.02 15.56 6.96
N PRO A 118 -11.07 16.66 6.18
CA PRO A 118 -11.79 16.68 4.92
C PRO A 118 -11.03 15.83 3.86
N ALA A 119 -11.78 15.29 2.91
CA ALA A 119 -11.18 14.64 1.72
C ALA A 119 -10.37 15.65 0.90
N PRO A 120 -9.27 15.22 0.24
CA PRO A 120 -8.61 16.04 -0.76
C PRO A 120 -9.60 16.46 -1.85
N PRO A 121 -9.53 17.70 -2.37
CA PRO A 121 -10.39 18.13 -3.45
C PRO A 121 -10.11 17.28 -4.69
N PHE A 122 -11.08 16.50 -5.10
CA PHE A 122 -10.97 15.59 -6.23
C PHE A 122 -12.32 15.52 -6.95
N GLU A 123 -12.42 16.25 -8.05
CA GLU A 123 -13.68 16.38 -8.80
C GLU A 123 -13.90 15.20 -9.75
N SER A 124 -12.87 14.81 -10.50
CA SER A 124 -12.98 13.75 -11.51
C SER A 124 -11.65 13.05 -11.73
N TYR A 125 -11.70 11.72 -11.79
CA TYR A 125 -10.54 10.91 -12.15
C TYR A 125 -10.11 11.12 -13.61
N ASP A 126 -11.06 11.22 -14.51
CA ASP A 126 -10.78 11.30 -15.94
C ASP A 126 -10.18 12.65 -16.35
N ASP A 127 -10.46 13.72 -15.59
CA ASP A 127 -9.91 15.07 -15.80
C ASP A 127 -8.54 15.29 -15.11
N ALA A 128 -8.16 14.41 -14.20
CA ALA A 128 -6.88 14.50 -13.50
C ALA A 128 -5.71 14.21 -14.45
N ARG A 129 -4.59 14.91 -14.26
CA ARG A 129 -3.41 14.74 -15.11
C ARG A 129 -2.81 13.35 -14.96
N PRO A 130 -2.41 12.68 -16.06
CA PRO A 130 -1.63 11.46 -15.97
C PRO A 130 -0.39 11.68 -15.10
N TRP A 131 -0.13 10.75 -14.19
CA TRP A 131 1.10 10.75 -13.41
C TRP A 131 2.29 10.43 -14.33
N PRO A 132 3.44 11.12 -14.20
CA PRO A 132 4.63 10.73 -14.95
C PRO A 132 4.96 9.26 -14.68
N ALA A 133 5.06 8.45 -15.74
CA ALA A 133 5.31 7.01 -15.64
C ALA A 133 6.78 6.73 -15.27
N VAL A 134 7.18 7.06 -14.03
CA VAL A 134 8.51 6.78 -13.50
C VAL A 134 8.68 5.32 -13.05
N ALA A 135 7.58 4.58 -13.00
CA ALA A 135 7.54 3.16 -12.58
C ALA A 135 6.47 2.41 -13.39
N PRO A 136 6.71 1.15 -13.77
CA PRO A 136 5.76 0.34 -14.55
C PRO A 136 4.37 0.22 -13.89
N ILE A 137 4.32 0.11 -12.57
CA ILE A 137 3.06 0.03 -11.82
C ILE A 137 2.17 1.27 -12.02
N ALA A 138 2.74 2.44 -12.20
CA ALA A 138 1.97 3.68 -12.38
C ALA A 138 1.13 3.64 -13.67
N SER A 139 1.66 3.06 -14.75
CA SER A 139 0.91 2.81 -15.99
C SER A 139 -0.11 1.70 -15.83
N THR A 140 0.22 0.64 -15.07
CA THR A 140 -0.68 -0.51 -14.84
C THR A 140 -1.94 -0.11 -14.05
N LEU A 141 -1.81 0.84 -13.12
CA LEU A 141 -2.91 1.35 -12.28
C LEU A 141 -3.48 2.68 -12.80
N ASP A 142 -3.06 3.13 -13.98
CA ASP A 142 -3.47 4.43 -14.57
C ASP A 142 -3.41 5.56 -13.53
N VAL A 143 -2.24 5.74 -12.89
CA VAL A 143 -2.09 6.72 -11.81
C VAL A 143 -2.25 8.15 -12.34
N ARG A 144 -2.99 8.96 -11.61
CA ARG A 144 -3.27 10.36 -11.91
C ARG A 144 -2.76 11.28 -10.80
N SER A 145 -2.33 12.48 -11.17
CA SER A 145 -2.00 13.54 -10.22
C SER A 145 -3.26 14.33 -9.87
N VAL A 146 -3.64 14.33 -8.61
CA VAL A 146 -4.74 15.16 -8.10
C VAL A 146 -4.24 16.58 -7.79
N GLY A 147 -2.98 16.70 -7.37
CA GLY A 147 -2.36 17.98 -7.02
C GLY A 147 -1.94 18.07 -5.57
N SER A 148 -1.61 19.28 -5.13
CA SER A 148 -1.18 19.52 -3.75
C SER A 148 -2.37 19.93 -2.88
N PHE A 149 -2.45 19.36 -1.68
CA PHE A 149 -3.49 19.62 -0.70
C PHE A 149 -2.90 19.51 0.71
N ASP A 150 -3.27 20.38 1.63
CA ASP A 150 -2.84 20.39 3.04
C ASP A 150 -1.32 20.14 3.23
N GLY A 151 -0.50 20.81 2.42
CA GLY A 151 0.96 20.69 2.47
C GLY A 151 1.55 19.38 1.95
N GLY A 152 0.71 18.48 1.45
CA GLY A 152 1.08 17.21 0.82
C GLY A 152 0.75 17.17 -0.66
N ASP A 153 0.87 15.99 -1.25
CA ASP A 153 0.50 15.69 -2.63
C ASP A 153 -0.50 14.54 -2.66
N ALA A 154 -1.50 14.65 -3.53
CA ALA A 154 -2.50 13.63 -3.73
C ALA A 154 -2.37 12.98 -5.11
N THR A 155 -2.52 11.66 -5.14
CA THR A 155 -2.54 10.82 -6.35
C THR A 155 -3.79 9.95 -6.34
N ALA A 156 -4.44 9.81 -7.48
CA ALA A 156 -5.53 8.87 -7.67
C ALA A 156 -5.06 7.67 -8.48
N LEU A 157 -5.56 6.50 -8.19
CA LEU A 157 -5.38 5.30 -9.00
C LEU A 157 -6.69 4.57 -9.19
N ARG A 158 -6.79 3.81 -10.27
CA ARG A 158 -7.93 2.95 -10.55
C ARG A 158 -7.49 1.49 -10.44
N VAL A 159 -8.04 0.78 -9.45
CA VAL A 159 -7.78 -0.66 -9.34
C VAL A 159 -8.57 -1.43 -10.40
N PRO A 160 -7.98 -2.47 -11.02
CA PRO A 160 -8.62 -3.21 -12.10
C PRO A 160 -9.56 -4.33 -11.62
N TRP A 161 -9.97 -4.31 -10.36
CA TRP A 161 -10.93 -5.27 -9.80
C TRP A 161 -12.15 -4.57 -9.19
N ASP A 162 -13.23 -5.31 -9.07
CA ASP A 162 -14.49 -4.85 -8.49
C ASP A 162 -14.51 -5.12 -6.97
N GLY A 163 -15.23 -4.27 -6.25
CA GLY A 163 -15.50 -4.42 -4.83
C GLY A 163 -14.53 -3.68 -3.91
N SER A 164 -14.95 -3.59 -2.66
CA SER A 164 -14.16 -2.98 -1.59
C SER A 164 -12.95 -3.84 -1.25
N SER A 165 -11.78 -3.23 -1.09
CA SER A 165 -10.55 -3.97 -0.85
C SER A 165 -9.53 -3.11 -0.11
N ALA A 166 -9.11 -3.55 1.06
CA ALA A 166 -8.01 -2.96 1.80
C ALA A 166 -6.68 -3.04 1.01
N GLU A 167 -6.57 -3.98 0.08
CA GLU A 167 -5.45 -4.09 -0.84
C GLU A 167 -5.34 -2.87 -1.77
N ALA A 168 -6.46 -2.28 -2.19
CA ALA A 168 -6.46 -1.03 -2.94
C ALA A 168 -5.89 0.13 -2.09
N ALA A 169 -6.20 0.16 -0.80
CA ALA A 169 -5.63 1.13 0.12
C ALA A 169 -4.11 0.95 0.31
N CYS A 170 -3.60 -0.29 0.26
CA CYS A 170 -2.15 -0.55 0.27
C CYS A 170 -1.48 0.05 -0.97
N LEU A 171 -2.08 -0.14 -2.17
CA LEU A 171 -1.55 0.42 -3.40
C LEU A 171 -1.56 1.95 -3.39
N ALA A 172 -2.67 2.56 -3.01
CA ALA A 172 -2.81 4.02 -2.99
C ALA A 172 -1.93 4.67 -1.92
N GLY A 173 -1.84 4.06 -0.74
CA GLY A 173 -0.99 4.53 0.35
C GLY A 173 0.49 4.56 -0.03
N ASP A 174 1.01 3.47 -0.58
CA ASP A 174 2.41 3.41 -1.00
C ASP A 174 2.70 4.30 -2.21
N MET A 175 1.75 4.40 -3.17
CA MET A 175 1.90 5.28 -4.34
C MET A 175 2.02 6.75 -3.96
N SER A 176 1.33 7.19 -2.93
CA SER A 176 1.33 8.59 -2.50
C SER A 176 2.65 9.04 -1.86
N VAL A 177 3.44 8.12 -1.30
CA VAL A 177 4.67 8.43 -0.55
C VAL A 177 5.71 9.17 -1.40
N GLY A 178 5.87 8.77 -2.66
CA GLY A 178 6.94 9.26 -3.52
C GLY A 178 6.89 10.76 -3.83
N ALA A 179 5.72 11.31 -4.07
CA ALA A 179 5.55 12.69 -4.54
C ALA A 179 6.06 13.77 -3.57
N PRO A 180 5.62 13.83 -2.31
CA PRO A 180 6.06 14.85 -1.38
C PRO A 180 7.55 14.74 -1.05
N VAL A 181 8.10 13.51 -1.05
CA VAL A 181 9.53 13.31 -0.82
C VAL A 181 10.34 13.79 -2.02
N ALA A 182 9.96 13.39 -3.25
CA ALA A 182 10.62 13.85 -4.48
C ALA A 182 10.63 15.37 -4.60
N ARG A 183 9.53 16.04 -4.25
CA ARG A 183 9.45 17.50 -4.21
C ARG A 183 10.44 18.07 -3.20
N GLY A 184 10.51 17.52 -1.99
CA GLY A 184 11.39 17.99 -0.92
C GLY A 184 12.88 17.82 -1.21
N VAL A 185 13.26 16.84 -2.03
CA VAL A 185 14.66 16.57 -2.40
C VAL A 185 14.98 16.94 -3.85
N SER A 186 14.11 17.69 -4.53
CA SER A 186 14.29 18.07 -5.93
C SER A 186 15.62 18.80 -6.13
N GLY A 187 16.35 18.41 -7.19
CA GLY A 187 17.64 19.01 -7.54
C GLY A 187 18.83 18.60 -6.68
N THR A 188 18.65 17.71 -5.69
CA THR A 188 19.73 17.30 -4.75
C THR A 188 20.49 16.06 -5.21
N GLY A 189 20.04 15.34 -6.23
CA GLY A 189 20.61 14.05 -6.62
C GLY A 189 20.40 12.95 -5.55
N ILE A 190 19.28 13.01 -4.83
CA ILE A 190 18.90 12.04 -3.79
C ILE A 190 17.83 11.09 -4.34
N THR A 191 18.00 9.79 -4.14
CA THR A 191 16.96 8.78 -4.28
C THR A 191 16.28 8.54 -2.92
N HIS A 192 15.00 8.12 -2.93
CA HIS A 192 14.21 8.05 -1.70
C HIS A 192 13.34 6.78 -1.59
N PRO A 193 13.94 5.57 -1.66
CA PRO A 193 13.16 4.34 -1.46
C PRO A 193 12.57 4.30 -0.04
N ASN A 194 11.37 3.75 0.06
CA ASN A 194 10.73 3.52 1.35
C ASN A 194 10.91 2.06 1.80
N PRO A 195 11.41 1.83 3.03
CA PRO A 195 11.61 0.49 3.58
C PRO A 195 10.37 -0.07 4.27
N ASP A 196 9.27 0.68 4.33
CA ASP A 196 8.08 0.26 5.05
C ASP A 196 6.79 0.90 4.54
N LEU A 197 5.67 0.31 4.97
CA LEU A 197 4.33 0.86 4.88
C LEU A 197 3.54 0.42 6.11
N SER A 198 2.99 1.38 6.86
CA SER A 198 2.10 1.13 7.99
C SER A 198 0.74 1.76 7.73
N LEU A 199 -0.34 0.99 7.79
CA LEU A 199 -1.71 1.46 7.57
C LEU A 199 -2.64 1.03 8.71
N ARG A 200 -3.62 1.88 9.02
CA ARG A 200 -4.75 1.61 9.91
C ARG A 200 -6.02 1.82 9.10
N PHE A 201 -6.73 0.74 8.85
CA PHE A 201 -7.94 0.75 8.04
C PHE A 201 -9.13 1.15 8.92
N CYS A 202 -9.85 2.19 8.52
CA CYS A 202 -10.97 2.76 9.29
C CYS A 202 -12.25 2.94 8.45
N GLY A 203 -12.21 2.62 7.17
CA GLY A 203 -13.34 2.70 6.26
C GLY A 203 -13.24 1.66 5.13
N GLU A 204 -14.24 1.62 4.28
CA GLU A 204 -14.31 0.72 3.15
C GLU A 204 -14.00 1.43 1.83
N VAL A 205 -13.31 0.75 0.92
CA VAL A 205 -13.12 1.22 -0.44
C VAL A 205 -14.40 0.92 -1.23
N ALA A 206 -15.21 1.94 -1.47
CA ALA A 206 -16.52 1.79 -2.10
C ALA A 206 -16.48 1.87 -3.65
N THR A 207 -15.38 2.37 -4.21
CA THR A 207 -15.23 2.60 -5.66
C THR A 207 -13.90 2.06 -6.16
N PRO A 208 -13.76 1.74 -7.47
CA PRO A 208 -12.47 1.32 -8.02
C PRO A 208 -11.42 2.45 -8.05
N VAL A 209 -11.82 3.70 -7.84
CA VAL A 209 -10.91 4.85 -7.76
C VAL A 209 -10.59 5.14 -6.30
N VAL A 210 -9.30 5.14 -5.99
CA VAL A 210 -8.79 5.40 -4.64
C VAL A 210 -7.76 6.54 -4.70
N VAL A 211 -7.88 7.47 -3.76
CA VAL A 211 -6.96 8.62 -3.66
C VAL A 211 -6.03 8.41 -2.47
N GLY A 212 -4.73 8.38 -2.74
CA GLY A 212 -3.70 8.46 -1.72
C GLY A 212 -3.23 9.90 -1.58
N HIS A 213 -3.20 10.42 -0.35
CA HIS A 213 -2.59 11.70 -0.03
C HIS A 213 -1.46 11.47 0.96
N ALA A 214 -0.30 12.07 0.68
CA ALA A 214 0.84 11.98 1.58
C ALA A 214 1.50 13.34 1.78
N ARG A 215 2.01 13.55 3.00
CA ARG A 215 2.74 14.74 3.39
C ARG A 215 4.05 14.34 4.08
N MET A 216 5.16 14.91 3.64
CA MET A 216 6.42 14.78 4.35
C MET A 216 6.39 15.69 5.58
N GLU A 217 6.32 15.10 6.77
CA GLU A 217 6.28 15.84 8.04
C GLU A 217 7.65 16.42 8.39
N ARG A 218 8.71 15.67 8.12
CA ARG A 218 10.09 16.08 8.40
C ARG A 218 11.08 15.28 7.56
N ALA A 219 12.15 15.93 7.14
CA ALA A 219 13.38 15.27 6.69
C ALA A 219 14.55 15.64 7.62
N GLY A 220 15.36 14.66 7.99
CA GLY A 220 16.55 14.86 8.84
C GLY A 220 17.30 13.55 9.05
N ILE A 221 18.58 13.63 9.31
CA ILE A 221 19.47 12.46 9.53
C ILE A 221 19.39 11.40 8.41
N GLY A 222 19.17 11.82 7.15
CA GLY A 222 19.07 10.91 6.00
C GLY A 222 17.72 10.18 5.88
N VAL A 223 16.68 10.63 6.61
CA VAL A 223 15.35 10.01 6.64
C VAL A 223 14.28 11.06 6.44
N GLY A 224 13.27 10.72 5.62
CA GLY A 224 12.02 11.47 5.48
C GLY A 224 10.88 10.71 6.17
N ALA A 225 10.19 11.36 7.11
CA ALA A 225 8.98 10.84 7.75
C ALA A 225 7.75 11.33 6.99
N VAL A 226 6.91 10.41 6.55
CA VAL A 226 5.75 10.69 5.70
C VAL A 226 4.48 10.22 6.39
N ARG A 227 3.48 11.10 6.46
CA ARG A 227 2.12 10.77 6.85
C ARG A 227 1.31 10.43 5.60
N ILE A 228 0.42 9.46 5.73
CA ILE A 228 -0.44 8.95 4.65
C ILE A 228 -1.90 9.02 5.07
N SER A 229 -2.78 9.39 4.15
CA SER A 229 -4.21 9.15 4.23
C SER A 229 -4.73 8.61 2.90
N VAL A 230 -5.67 7.68 2.95
CA VAL A 230 -6.26 7.03 1.77
C VAL A 230 -7.75 7.22 1.78
N TRP A 231 -8.32 7.57 0.62
CA TRP A 231 -9.70 7.99 0.46
C TRP A 231 -10.40 7.21 -0.65
N SER A 232 -11.69 6.90 -0.43
CA SER A 232 -12.60 6.39 -1.44
C SER A 232 -13.80 7.33 -1.51
N GLY A 233 -13.86 8.18 -2.54
CA GLY A 233 -14.74 9.33 -2.55
C GLY A 233 -14.41 10.27 -1.37
N GLU A 234 -15.41 10.61 -0.57
CA GLU A 234 -15.26 11.47 0.62
C GLU A 234 -14.93 10.68 1.89
N THR A 235 -14.92 9.35 1.84
CA THR A 235 -14.66 8.48 2.99
C THR A 235 -13.18 8.26 3.19
N LEU A 236 -12.67 8.55 4.39
CA LEU A 236 -11.33 8.17 4.83
C LEU A 236 -11.28 6.68 5.11
N VAL A 237 -10.55 5.93 4.28
CA VAL A 237 -10.50 4.46 4.39
C VAL A 237 -9.27 3.95 5.12
N ALA A 238 -8.17 4.71 5.10
CA ALA A 238 -6.99 4.36 5.89
C ALA A 238 -6.15 5.60 6.23
N ILE A 239 -5.47 5.53 7.36
CA ILE A 239 -4.40 6.44 7.73
C ILE A 239 -3.12 5.65 7.97
N GLY A 240 -1.96 6.30 7.82
CA GLY A 240 -0.70 5.61 8.04
C GLY A 240 0.52 6.47 7.94
N SER A 241 1.64 5.79 7.83
CA SER A 241 2.94 6.41 7.69
C SER A 241 3.92 5.52 6.93
N SER A 242 4.94 6.14 6.38
CA SER A 242 6.11 5.48 5.81
C SER A 242 7.35 6.31 6.09
N VAL A 243 8.49 5.66 6.04
CA VAL A 243 9.80 6.29 6.07
C VAL A 243 10.40 6.24 4.67
N SER A 244 11.05 7.32 4.24
CA SER A 244 11.88 7.32 3.03
C SER A 244 13.35 7.46 3.42
N LEU A 245 14.20 6.58 2.89
CA LEU A 245 15.65 6.67 3.04
C LEU A 245 16.20 7.66 2.01
N LEU A 246 16.84 8.72 2.45
CA LEU A 246 17.40 9.75 1.58
C LEU A 246 18.83 9.36 1.21
N LEU A 247 19.00 8.66 0.09
CA LEU A 247 20.26 8.09 -0.33
C LEU A 247 20.86 8.88 -1.50
N PRO A 248 22.20 9.11 -1.55
CA PRO A 248 22.84 9.66 -2.73
C PRO A 248 22.50 8.82 -3.99
N SER A 249 22.15 9.46 -5.09
CA SER A 249 21.99 8.76 -6.36
C SER A 249 23.30 8.09 -6.74
N ARG A 250 23.25 6.82 -7.07
CA ARG A 250 24.38 6.14 -7.70
C ARG A 250 24.43 6.64 -9.14
N GLY A 251 25.46 7.41 -9.46
CA GLY A 251 25.74 7.84 -10.83
C GLY A 251 25.95 6.67 -11.78
#